data_d67eef2aba511dad4f6a05728a2d6682
#
_entry.id   d67eef2aba511dad4f6a05728a2d6682
#
_cell.length_a   1.000
_cell.length_b   1.000
_cell.length_c   1.000
_cell.angle_alpha   90.00
_cell.angle_beta   90.00
_cell.angle_gamma   90.00
#
_symmetry.space_group_name_H-M   'P 1'
#
loop_
_entity.id
_entity.type
_entity.pdbx_description
1 polymer ?
#
loop_
_entity_poly.entity_id
_entity_poly.type
_entity_poly.pdbx_seq_one_letter_code
_entity_poly.pdbx_strand_id
1 'polypeptide(L)'
;VVTQPDKPAGRGHKLTMPPLKIFALEHNLPVFQPKSIRKEPEIQEELKELKPDFFVTFAFGQILSQEVLDIPKYETINLHVSLLPKYRGANPIQRAIINGDKETGICTMITELGLDCGDVCQREKIEIPNDMTCLDLFERISIDSPKLLEETLIGLVEGSITPEKQTEIGVCMANKLTKEETLINWAKSAQEINVRSEEHTSELQSRI
;
A
#
# COMPACT_ATOMS: atom_id res chain seq x y z
N VAL A 1 -8.71 -14.69 -1.26
CA VAL A 1 -7.58 -13.81 -0.92
C VAL A 1 -6.39 -14.15 -1.79
N VAL A 2 -5.77 -13.14 -2.43
CA VAL A 2 -4.53 -13.30 -3.21
C VAL A 2 -3.39 -12.67 -2.43
N THR A 3 -2.31 -13.42 -2.17
CA THR A 3 -1.18 -12.94 -1.38
C THR A 3 0.16 -13.46 -1.91
N GLN A 4 1.27 -12.91 -1.40
CA GLN A 4 2.61 -13.36 -1.76
C GLN A 4 2.83 -14.82 -1.34
N PRO A 5 3.64 -15.60 -2.08
CA PRO A 5 4.06 -16.93 -1.66
C PRO A 5 4.76 -16.94 -0.30
N ASP A 6 4.69 -18.08 0.40
CA ASP A 6 5.45 -18.30 1.62
C ASP A 6 6.95 -18.10 1.33
N LYS A 7 7.64 -17.39 2.21
CA LYS A 7 9.07 -17.08 2.02
C LYS A 7 9.86 -17.40 3.28
N PRO A 8 11.13 -17.81 3.14
CA PRO A 8 12.03 -17.91 4.28
C PRO A 8 12.17 -16.56 4.99
N ALA A 9 11.92 -16.52 6.29
CA ALA A 9 12.00 -15.29 7.09
C ALA A 9 12.66 -15.56 8.45
N GLY A 10 13.13 -14.49 9.08
CA GLY A 10 13.73 -14.51 10.40
C GLY A 10 15.06 -15.28 10.51
N ARG A 11 15.54 -15.39 11.76
CA ARG A 11 16.74 -16.17 12.07
C ARG A 11 16.46 -17.66 11.83
N GLY A 12 17.25 -18.28 10.94
CA GLY A 12 17.11 -19.71 10.59
C GLY A 12 16.30 -19.98 9.32
N HIS A 13 15.91 -18.95 8.56
CA HIS A 13 15.27 -19.06 7.24
C HIS A 13 14.09 -20.06 7.20
N LYS A 14 13.26 -20.09 8.26
CA LYS A 14 12.06 -20.92 8.26
C LYS A 14 11.04 -20.37 7.27
N LEU A 15 10.41 -21.27 6.52
CA LEU A 15 9.32 -20.90 5.63
C LEU A 15 8.17 -20.29 6.46
N THR A 16 7.84 -19.04 6.18
CA THR A 16 6.87 -18.25 6.94
C THR A 16 5.73 -17.84 6.02
N MET A 17 4.52 -18.04 6.49
CA MET A 17 3.31 -17.61 5.79
C MET A 17 3.15 -16.08 5.91
N PRO A 18 2.71 -15.39 4.85
CA PRO A 18 2.27 -14.00 4.98
C PRO A 18 1.15 -13.86 6.01
N PRO A 19 1.10 -12.76 6.80
CA PRO A 19 0.04 -12.53 7.79
C PRO A 19 -1.37 -12.62 7.18
N LEU A 20 -1.56 -12.09 5.98
CA LEU A 20 -2.84 -12.15 5.27
C LEU A 20 -3.27 -13.59 4.95
N LYS A 21 -2.32 -14.50 4.65
CA LYS A 21 -2.63 -15.93 4.48
C LYS A 21 -3.12 -16.55 5.77
N ILE A 22 -2.45 -16.26 6.88
CA ILE A 22 -2.84 -16.78 8.21
C ILE A 22 -4.27 -16.35 8.51
N PHE A 23 -4.55 -15.06 8.39
CA PHE A 23 -5.89 -14.50 8.59
C PHE A 23 -6.93 -15.16 7.68
N ALA A 24 -6.63 -15.32 6.40
CA ALA A 24 -7.56 -15.94 5.46
C ALA A 24 -7.89 -17.39 5.81
N LEU A 25 -6.89 -18.18 6.23
CA LEU A 25 -7.09 -19.57 6.65
C LEU A 25 -7.94 -19.67 7.94
N GLU A 26 -7.71 -18.80 8.91
CA GLU A 26 -8.48 -18.71 10.14
C GLU A 26 -9.97 -18.38 9.88
N HIS A 27 -10.25 -17.67 8.77
CA HIS A 27 -11.60 -17.29 8.36
C HIS A 27 -12.19 -18.16 7.25
N ASN A 28 -11.53 -19.28 6.92
CA ASN A 28 -11.95 -20.20 5.85
C ASN A 28 -12.12 -19.54 4.48
N LEU A 29 -11.30 -18.53 4.19
CA LEU A 29 -11.30 -17.86 2.89
C LEU A 29 -10.34 -18.58 1.93
N PRO A 30 -10.69 -18.74 0.64
CA PRO A 30 -9.78 -19.28 -0.37
C PRO A 30 -8.50 -18.44 -0.49
N VAL A 31 -7.35 -19.09 -0.62
CA VAL A 31 -6.04 -18.44 -0.71
C VAL A 31 -5.34 -18.81 -2.00
N PHE A 32 -4.95 -17.82 -2.78
CA PHE A 32 -4.15 -17.93 -3.99
C PHE A 32 -2.77 -17.29 -3.74
N GLN A 33 -1.72 -17.99 -4.12
CA GLN A 33 -0.34 -17.52 -3.91
C GLN A 33 0.49 -17.57 -5.21
N PRO A 34 0.11 -16.75 -6.23
CA PRO A 34 0.85 -16.71 -7.48
C PRO A 34 2.28 -16.21 -7.25
N LYS A 35 3.26 -16.83 -7.90
CA LYS A 35 4.62 -16.27 -7.99
C LYS A 35 4.62 -14.99 -8.83
N SER A 36 3.77 -14.97 -9.86
CA SER A 36 3.55 -13.80 -10.70
C SER A 36 2.14 -13.88 -11.32
N ILE A 37 1.19 -13.16 -10.73
CA ILE A 37 -0.22 -13.19 -11.14
C ILE A 37 -0.41 -12.95 -12.65
N ARG A 38 0.39 -12.07 -13.27
CA ARG A 38 0.34 -11.80 -14.71
C ARG A 38 0.83 -12.94 -15.60
N LYS A 39 1.48 -13.97 -15.03
CA LYS A 39 2.07 -15.09 -15.77
C LYS A 39 1.42 -16.45 -15.45
N GLU A 40 0.40 -16.45 -14.62
CA GLU A 40 -0.28 -17.65 -14.15
C GLU A 40 -1.75 -17.62 -14.59
N PRO A 41 -2.04 -17.98 -15.87
CA PRO A 41 -3.39 -17.91 -16.43
C PRO A 41 -4.39 -18.80 -15.70
N GLU A 42 -3.95 -19.91 -15.12
CA GLU A 42 -4.81 -20.80 -14.33
C GLU A 42 -5.43 -20.07 -13.14
N ILE A 43 -4.61 -19.32 -12.38
CA ILE A 43 -5.10 -18.52 -11.26
C ILE A 43 -6.00 -17.38 -11.74
N GLN A 44 -5.69 -16.78 -12.90
CA GLN A 44 -6.55 -15.75 -13.47
C GLN A 44 -7.94 -16.30 -13.83
N GLU A 45 -8.02 -17.49 -14.39
CA GLU A 45 -9.30 -18.14 -14.69
C GLU A 45 -10.07 -18.48 -13.40
N GLU A 46 -9.41 -19.03 -12.37
CA GLU A 46 -10.05 -19.24 -11.06
C GLU A 46 -10.61 -17.95 -10.46
N LEU A 47 -9.88 -16.84 -10.59
CA LEU A 47 -10.34 -15.54 -10.12
C LEU A 47 -11.52 -15.02 -10.94
N LYS A 48 -11.57 -15.26 -12.26
CA LYS A 48 -12.72 -14.91 -13.11
C LYS A 48 -13.97 -15.71 -12.75
N GLU A 49 -13.81 -17.00 -12.42
CA GLU A 49 -14.93 -17.86 -12.01
C GLU A 49 -15.61 -17.35 -10.73
N LEU A 50 -14.87 -16.67 -9.85
CA LEU A 50 -15.42 -16.03 -8.66
C LEU A 50 -16.32 -14.83 -8.97
N LYS A 51 -16.28 -14.27 -10.20
CA LYS A 51 -17.06 -13.10 -10.65
C LYS A 51 -17.00 -11.94 -9.67
N PRO A 52 -15.80 -11.46 -9.32
CA PRO A 52 -15.66 -10.39 -8.34
C PRO A 52 -16.26 -9.08 -8.85
N ASP A 53 -16.92 -8.35 -7.98
CA ASP A 53 -17.36 -6.98 -8.28
C ASP A 53 -16.18 -6.03 -8.34
N PHE A 54 -15.26 -6.15 -7.40
CA PHE A 54 -14.02 -5.38 -7.32
C PHE A 54 -12.82 -6.27 -7.02
N PHE A 55 -11.65 -5.87 -7.50
CA PHE A 55 -10.41 -6.23 -6.82
C PHE A 55 -10.01 -5.09 -5.89
N VAL A 56 -9.53 -5.45 -4.71
CA VAL A 56 -8.94 -4.51 -3.76
C VAL A 56 -7.48 -4.88 -3.57
N THR A 57 -6.60 -3.92 -3.79
CA THR A 57 -5.17 -4.10 -3.59
C THR A 57 -4.64 -3.20 -2.49
N PHE A 58 -3.77 -3.76 -1.67
CA PHE A 58 -3.00 -3.03 -0.67
C PHE A 58 -1.63 -3.67 -0.52
N ALA A 59 -0.59 -2.92 -0.81
CA ALA A 59 0.81 -3.39 -0.70
C ALA A 59 1.08 -4.77 -1.31
N PHE A 60 0.37 -5.14 -2.39
CA PHE A 60 0.44 -6.49 -2.99
C PHE A 60 1.83 -6.84 -3.53
N GLY A 61 2.55 -5.84 -4.06
CA GLY A 61 3.94 -5.98 -4.48
C GLY A 61 4.16 -6.79 -5.76
N GLN A 62 3.11 -6.99 -6.56
CA GLN A 62 3.20 -7.54 -7.92
C GLN A 62 2.58 -6.58 -8.93
N ILE A 63 3.12 -6.58 -10.15
CA ILE A 63 2.55 -5.82 -11.27
C ILE A 63 1.35 -6.60 -11.80
N LEU A 64 0.21 -5.93 -11.91
CA LEU A 64 -0.99 -6.44 -12.56
C LEU A 64 -0.91 -6.15 -14.06
N SER A 65 -1.31 -7.11 -14.89
CA SER A 65 -1.49 -6.90 -16.33
C SER A 65 -2.91 -6.43 -16.62
N GLN A 66 -3.15 -5.94 -17.83
CA GLN A 66 -4.49 -5.50 -18.22
C GLN A 66 -5.51 -6.62 -18.08
N GLU A 67 -5.15 -7.85 -18.46
CA GLU A 67 -6.01 -9.02 -18.35
C GLU A 67 -6.44 -9.30 -16.90
N VAL A 68 -5.60 -8.98 -15.92
CA VAL A 68 -5.94 -9.12 -14.50
C VAL A 68 -6.80 -7.95 -14.03
N LEU A 69 -6.50 -6.74 -14.48
CA LEU A 69 -7.26 -5.53 -14.14
C LEU A 69 -8.70 -5.58 -14.68
N ASP A 70 -8.92 -6.27 -15.81
CA ASP A 70 -10.22 -6.42 -16.45
C ASP A 70 -11.07 -7.57 -15.87
N ILE A 71 -10.59 -8.32 -14.87
CA ILE A 71 -11.36 -9.42 -14.25
C ILE A 71 -12.58 -8.92 -13.45
N PRO A 72 -12.45 -7.94 -12.56
CA PRO A 72 -13.58 -7.50 -11.76
C PRO A 72 -14.63 -6.77 -12.62
N LYS A 73 -15.88 -6.86 -12.18
CA LYS A 73 -17.03 -6.26 -12.89
C LYS A 73 -16.94 -4.74 -12.96
N TYR A 74 -16.48 -4.10 -11.90
CA TYR A 74 -16.35 -2.65 -11.84
C TYR A 74 -14.90 -2.23 -12.06
N GLU A 75 -14.08 -2.33 -11.01
CA GLU A 75 -12.70 -1.80 -11.05
C GLU A 75 -11.75 -2.58 -10.14
N THR A 76 -10.45 -2.39 -10.36
CA THR A 76 -9.41 -2.74 -9.39
C THR A 76 -9.05 -1.50 -8.58
N ILE A 77 -9.41 -1.48 -7.30
CA ILE A 77 -9.17 -0.36 -6.39
C ILE A 77 -7.90 -0.62 -5.59
N ASN A 78 -6.99 0.35 -5.59
CA ASN A 78 -5.82 0.35 -4.71
C ASN A 78 -6.01 1.32 -3.55
N LEU A 79 -5.68 0.85 -2.35
CA LEU A 79 -5.55 1.70 -1.18
C LEU A 79 -4.10 2.21 -1.13
N HIS A 80 -3.91 3.50 -1.39
CA HIS A 80 -2.60 4.13 -1.39
C HIS A 80 -2.43 5.06 -0.19
N VAL A 81 -1.31 4.93 0.51
CA VAL A 81 -1.12 5.58 1.81
C VAL A 81 -0.35 6.90 1.70
N SER A 82 -0.83 7.75 0.81
CA SER A 82 -0.42 9.16 0.68
C SER A 82 -1.54 9.99 0.06
N LEU A 83 -1.39 11.31 0.09
CA LEU A 83 -2.24 12.24 -0.67
C LEU A 83 -1.73 12.36 -2.11
N LEU A 84 -2.16 11.44 -2.98
CA LEU A 84 -1.79 11.47 -4.40
C LEU A 84 -2.14 12.83 -5.06
N PRO A 85 -1.28 13.33 -5.94
CA PRO A 85 -0.18 12.68 -6.65
C PRO A 85 1.16 12.64 -5.90
N LYS A 86 1.20 13.06 -4.64
CA LYS A 86 2.42 13.04 -3.82
C LYS A 86 2.73 11.62 -3.37
N TYR A 87 4.00 11.22 -3.43
CA TYR A 87 4.48 9.91 -2.97
C TYR A 87 3.90 8.70 -3.71
N ARG A 88 3.86 8.73 -5.05
CA ARG A 88 3.65 7.51 -5.85
C ARG A 88 4.78 6.50 -5.58
N GLY A 89 4.47 5.23 -5.35
CA GLY A 89 5.47 4.17 -5.18
C GLY A 89 5.42 3.42 -3.85
N ALA A 90 6.55 2.83 -3.45
CA ALA A 90 6.57 1.74 -2.50
C ALA A 90 6.60 2.14 -1.02
N ASN A 91 7.13 3.32 -0.67
CA ASN A 91 7.37 3.71 0.73
C ASN A 91 6.79 5.11 1.07
N PRO A 92 5.50 5.39 0.78
CA PRO A 92 4.91 6.72 0.98
C PRO A 92 4.91 7.14 2.46
N ILE A 93 4.60 6.24 3.39
CA ILE A 93 4.57 6.52 4.84
C ILE A 93 5.95 6.94 5.32
N GLN A 94 6.96 6.12 5.03
CA GLN A 94 8.33 6.39 5.43
C GLN A 94 8.84 7.71 4.83
N ARG A 95 8.53 7.97 3.56
CA ARG A 95 8.94 9.21 2.90
C ARG A 95 8.29 10.45 3.51
N ALA A 96 7.01 10.38 3.88
CA ALA A 96 6.34 11.49 4.57
C ALA A 96 7.01 11.82 5.91
N ILE A 97 7.31 10.79 6.71
CA ILE A 97 8.00 10.96 8.01
C ILE A 97 9.43 11.52 7.79
N ILE A 98 10.26 10.88 6.95
CA ILE A 98 11.65 11.30 6.69
C ILE A 98 11.74 12.74 6.17
N ASN A 99 10.78 13.17 5.37
CA ASN A 99 10.74 14.52 4.82
C ASN A 99 10.21 15.55 5.84
N GLY A 100 9.72 15.12 7.01
CA GLY A 100 9.17 15.99 8.04
C GLY A 100 7.86 16.65 7.60
N ASP A 101 7.09 15.99 6.75
CA ASP A 101 5.78 16.48 6.33
C ASP A 101 4.87 16.64 7.55
N LYS A 102 4.00 17.65 7.51
CA LYS A 102 3.03 17.91 8.56
C LYS A 102 1.70 17.23 8.33
N GLU A 103 1.52 16.69 7.14
CA GLU A 103 0.33 15.98 6.72
C GLU A 103 0.66 14.93 5.67
N THR A 104 -0.10 13.86 5.67
CA THR A 104 -0.18 12.85 4.65
C THR A 104 -1.64 12.41 4.51
N GLY A 105 -1.91 11.23 4.02
CA GLY A 105 -3.27 10.73 3.98
C GLY A 105 -3.37 9.35 3.37
N ILE A 106 -4.61 9.00 3.07
CA ILE A 106 -4.99 7.77 2.42
C ILE A 106 -5.77 8.14 1.17
N CYS A 107 -5.50 7.48 0.06
CA CYS A 107 -6.29 7.57 -1.16
C CYS A 107 -6.80 6.20 -1.56
N THR A 108 -8.04 6.12 -1.99
CA THR A 108 -8.53 5.04 -2.83
C THR A 108 -8.42 5.48 -4.29
N MET A 109 -7.86 4.64 -5.13
CA MET A 109 -7.62 4.96 -6.54
C MET A 109 -7.87 3.76 -7.45
N ILE A 110 -8.24 4.02 -8.69
CA ILE A 110 -8.29 2.99 -9.74
C ILE A 110 -6.86 2.56 -10.06
N THR A 111 -6.63 1.25 -10.13
CA THR A 111 -5.33 0.71 -10.51
C THR A 111 -5.19 0.67 -12.02
N GLU A 112 -4.16 1.29 -12.54
CA GLU A 112 -3.77 1.27 -13.95
C GLU A 112 -2.41 0.59 -14.14
N LEU A 113 -1.96 0.45 -15.39
CA LEU A 113 -0.65 -0.14 -15.72
C LEU A 113 0.53 0.71 -15.24
N GLY A 114 0.32 2.01 -15.04
CA GLY A 114 1.33 2.91 -14.48
C GLY A 114 1.41 2.82 -12.97
N LEU A 115 2.55 3.27 -12.40
CA LEU A 115 2.77 3.23 -10.96
C LEU A 115 1.98 4.33 -10.25
N ASP A 116 0.92 3.96 -9.54
CA ASP A 116 0.07 4.80 -8.70
C ASP A 116 -0.38 6.10 -9.40
N CYS A 117 -0.69 6.01 -10.70
CA CYS A 117 -1.07 7.16 -11.54
C CYS A 117 -2.56 7.19 -11.92
N GLY A 118 -3.33 6.15 -11.59
CA GLY A 118 -4.75 6.07 -11.92
C GLY A 118 -5.61 7.10 -11.19
N ASP A 119 -6.85 7.21 -11.60
CA ASP A 119 -7.79 8.20 -11.09
C ASP A 119 -8.10 7.97 -9.61
N VAL A 120 -8.13 9.03 -8.82
CA VAL A 120 -8.39 8.97 -7.37
C VAL A 120 -9.88 9.06 -7.10
N CYS A 121 -10.40 8.06 -6.36
CA CYS A 121 -11.80 8.01 -5.96
C CYS A 121 -12.09 8.89 -4.74
N GLN A 122 -11.30 8.71 -3.69
CA GLN A 122 -11.42 9.48 -2.45
C GLN A 122 -10.05 9.77 -1.82
N ARG A 123 -10.01 10.77 -0.95
CA ARG A 123 -8.84 11.14 -0.14
C ARG A 123 -9.25 11.40 1.29
N GLU A 124 -8.47 10.88 2.22
CA GLU A 124 -8.57 11.24 3.63
C GLU A 124 -7.23 11.79 4.11
N LYS A 125 -7.26 12.97 4.72
CA LYS A 125 -6.08 13.66 5.21
C LYS A 125 -5.77 13.21 6.64
N ILE A 126 -4.49 12.97 6.90
CA ILE A 126 -3.95 12.64 8.22
C ILE A 126 -2.88 13.66 8.59
N GLU A 127 -3.03 14.31 9.74
CA GLU A 127 -1.99 15.18 10.30
C GLU A 127 -0.87 14.35 10.91
N ILE A 128 0.37 14.82 10.75
CA ILE A 128 1.58 14.21 11.31
C ILE A 128 2.12 15.14 12.41
N PRO A 129 1.79 14.90 13.69
CA PRO A 129 2.44 15.56 14.82
C PRO A 129 3.96 15.35 14.81
N ASN A 130 4.69 16.26 15.48
CA ASN A 130 6.17 16.23 15.46
C ASN A 130 6.80 14.99 16.10
N ASP A 131 6.06 14.31 16.95
CA ASP A 131 6.46 13.11 17.71
C ASP A 131 5.86 11.81 17.13
N MET A 132 5.10 11.90 16.03
CA MET A 132 4.53 10.73 15.37
C MET A 132 5.62 9.91 14.70
N THR A 133 5.70 8.63 15.08
CA THR A 133 6.60 7.68 14.43
C THR A 133 5.97 7.07 13.18
N CYS A 134 6.78 6.39 12.39
CA CYS A 134 6.29 5.62 11.24
C CYS A 134 5.29 4.53 11.67
N LEU A 135 5.51 3.92 12.84
CA LEU A 135 4.61 2.90 13.38
C LEU A 135 3.25 3.51 13.76
N ASP A 136 3.25 4.64 14.47
CA ASP A 136 2.01 5.35 14.85
C ASP A 136 1.18 5.71 13.60
N LEU A 137 1.85 6.17 12.54
CA LEU A 137 1.19 6.48 11.28
C LEU A 137 0.63 5.24 10.60
N PHE A 138 1.34 4.10 10.62
CA PHE A 138 0.83 2.82 10.14
C PHE A 138 -0.42 2.37 10.91
N GLU A 139 -0.39 2.46 12.24
CA GLU A 139 -1.53 2.10 13.09
C GLU A 139 -2.74 2.99 12.78
N ARG A 140 -2.53 4.30 12.66
CA ARG A 140 -3.57 5.24 12.31
C ARG A 140 -4.20 4.93 10.95
N ILE A 141 -3.38 4.70 9.93
CA ILE A 141 -3.83 4.32 8.59
C ILE A 141 -4.62 3.01 8.63
N SER A 142 -4.19 2.02 9.41
CA SER A 142 -4.88 0.73 9.51
C SER A 142 -6.28 0.84 10.12
N ILE A 143 -6.50 1.84 10.97
CA ILE A 143 -7.81 2.11 11.60
C ILE A 143 -8.74 2.85 10.63
N ASP A 144 -8.22 3.86 9.91
CA ASP A 144 -9.05 4.74 9.07
C ASP A 144 -9.36 4.11 7.69
N SER A 145 -8.42 3.34 7.13
CA SER A 145 -8.53 2.77 5.78
C SER A 145 -9.77 1.92 5.48
N PRO A 146 -10.24 1.03 6.39
CA PRO A 146 -11.37 0.16 6.08
C PRO A 146 -12.64 0.93 5.77
N LYS A 147 -12.92 1.99 6.53
CA LYS A 147 -14.10 2.83 6.33
C LYS A 147 -14.04 3.58 4.99
N LEU A 148 -12.92 4.21 4.70
CA LEU A 148 -12.71 4.92 3.43
C LEU A 148 -12.88 3.99 2.23
N LEU A 149 -12.35 2.76 2.34
CA LEU A 149 -12.47 1.75 1.29
C LEU A 149 -13.91 1.32 1.09
N GLU A 150 -14.64 1.00 2.17
CA GLU A 150 -16.05 0.61 2.11
C GLU A 150 -16.91 1.69 1.45
N GLU A 151 -16.76 2.94 1.89
CA GLU A 151 -17.46 4.10 1.31
C GLU A 151 -17.14 4.27 -0.18
N THR A 152 -15.87 4.03 -0.56
CA THR A 152 -15.46 4.10 -1.97
C THR A 152 -16.16 3.02 -2.81
N LEU A 153 -16.14 1.76 -2.37
CA LEU A 153 -16.73 0.67 -3.14
C LEU A 153 -18.23 0.86 -3.31
N ILE A 154 -18.93 1.25 -2.24
CA ILE A 154 -20.38 1.55 -2.29
C ILE A 154 -20.64 2.73 -3.22
N GLY A 155 -19.90 3.83 -3.06
CA GLY A 155 -20.10 5.04 -3.84
C GLY A 155 -19.84 4.87 -5.34
N LEU A 156 -18.89 4.00 -5.71
CA LEU A 156 -18.66 3.64 -7.12
C LEU A 156 -19.83 2.84 -7.71
N VAL A 157 -20.41 1.90 -6.95
CA VAL A 157 -21.57 1.12 -7.39
C VAL A 157 -22.81 2.00 -7.53
N GLU A 158 -23.04 2.91 -6.59
CA GLU A 158 -24.18 3.83 -6.58
C GLU A 158 -24.02 5.02 -7.54
N GLY A 159 -22.81 5.24 -8.06
CA GLY A 159 -22.49 6.39 -8.91
C GLY A 159 -22.43 7.72 -8.15
N SER A 160 -22.31 7.69 -6.83
CA SER A 160 -22.15 8.88 -5.98
C SER A 160 -20.69 9.37 -5.90
N ILE A 161 -19.73 8.52 -6.27
CA ILE A 161 -18.31 8.86 -6.40
C ILE A 161 -17.93 8.83 -7.88
N THR A 162 -17.31 9.93 -8.33
CA THR A 162 -16.70 10.03 -9.66
C THR A 162 -15.19 10.14 -9.48
N PRO A 163 -14.41 9.17 -9.98
CA PRO A 163 -12.95 9.25 -9.90
C PRO A 163 -12.39 10.49 -10.60
N GLU A 164 -11.36 11.09 -10.03
CA GLU A 164 -10.72 12.29 -10.52
C GLU A 164 -9.31 12.00 -11.03
N LYS A 165 -8.97 12.50 -12.21
CA LYS A 165 -7.60 12.41 -12.72
C LYS A 165 -6.61 13.09 -11.80
N GLN A 166 -5.50 12.41 -11.59
CA GLN A 166 -4.41 13.02 -10.86
C GLN A 166 -3.79 14.18 -11.65
N THR A 167 -3.49 15.28 -10.96
CA THR A 167 -2.69 16.36 -11.54
C THR A 167 -1.23 15.94 -11.67
N GLU A 168 -0.53 16.48 -12.67
CA GLU A 168 0.94 16.35 -12.78
C GLU A 168 1.69 17.32 -11.86
N ILE A 169 0.99 18.29 -11.27
CA ILE A 169 1.59 19.25 -10.33
C ILE A 169 1.73 18.58 -8.96
N GLY A 170 2.95 18.61 -8.40
CA GLY A 170 3.23 18.04 -7.08
C GLY A 170 3.53 16.54 -7.09
N VAL A 171 3.61 15.91 -8.26
CA VAL A 171 4.03 14.50 -8.36
C VAL A 171 5.42 14.34 -7.75
N CYS A 172 5.55 13.42 -6.81
CA CYS A 172 6.84 12.95 -6.33
C CYS A 172 6.80 11.45 -6.05
N MET A 173 7.99 10.83 -6.08
CA MET A 173 8.12 9.38 -5.96
C MET A 173 8.52 8.96 -4.55
N ALA A 174 7.88 7.92 -4.05
CA ALA A 174 8.22 7.26 -2.79
C ALA A 174 9.03 5.98 -3.06
N ASN A 175 10.27 6.15 -3.55
CA ASN A 175 11.16 5.03 -3.81
C ASN A 175 11.47 4.26 -2.53
N LYS A 176 11.77 2.96 -2.69
CA LYS A 176 12.24 2.11 -1.59
C LYS A 176 13.45 2.76 -0.92
N LEU A 177 13.50 2.66 0.40
CA LEU A 177 14.64 3.09 1.18
C LEU A 177 15.85 2.20 0.89
N THR A 178 17.00 2.82 0.77
CA THR A 178 18.27 2.12 0.59
C THR A 178 19.06 2.05 1.89
N LYS A 179 20.02 1.12 1.99
CA LYS A 179 20.87 1.00 3.17
C LYS A 179 21.71 2.26 3.43
N GLU A 180 22.11 2.94 2.36
CA GLU A 180 22.86 4.18 2.42
C GLU A 180 22.06 5.30 3.08
N GLU A 181 20.76 5.32 2.84
CA GLU A 181 19.84 6.27 3.46
C GLU A 181 19.66 6.04 4.95
N THR A 182 20.04 4.87 5.49
CA THR A 182 19.99 4.60 6.94
C THR A 182 21.15 5.19 7.72
N LEU A 183 22.19 5.67 7.05
CA LEU A 183 23.36 6.27 7.71
C LEU A 183 23.03 7.68 8.22
N ILE A 184 23.29 7.91 9.50
CA ILE A 184 23.06 9.22 10.13
C ILE A 184 24.13 10.20 9.65
N ASN A 185 23.70 11.31 9.07
CA ASN A 185 24.57 12.43 8.76
C ASN A 185 24.59 13.41 9.95
N TRP A 186 25.61 13.31 10.77
CA TRP A 186 25.80 14.14 11.97
C TRP A 186 26.03 15.65 11.69
N ALA A 187 26.22 16.04 10.44
CA ALA A 187 26.31 17.46 10.05
C ALA A 187 24.94 18.14 9.93
N LYS A 188 23.83 17.35 10.00
CA LYS A 188 22.46 17.87 9.96
C LYS A 188 22.03 18.38 11.35
N SER A 189 20.94 19.18 11.35
CA SER A 189 20.33 19.65 12.58
C SER A 189 19.75 18.49 13.41
N ALA A 190 19.64 18.68 14.74
CA ALA A 190 19.04 17.69 15.62
C ALA A 190 17.61 17.33 15.18
N GLN A 191 16.84 18.30 14.71
CA GLN A 191 15.48 18.08 14.22
C GLN A 191 15.46 17.19 12.97
N GLU A 192 16.33 17.42 11.99
CA GLU A 192 16.43 16.58 10.79
C GLU A 192 16.89 15.17 11.12
N ILE A 193 17.76 15.01 12.13
CA ILE A 193 18.22 13.70 12.58
C ILE A 193 17.10 12.97 13.32
N ASN A 194 16.35 13.66 14.19
CA ASN A 194 15.24 13.07 14.93
C ASN A 194 14.15 12.53 14.00
N VAL A 195 13.66 13.38 13.09
CA VAL A 195 12.64 12.99 12.08
C VAL A 195 13.07 11.73 11.31
N ARG A 196 14.36 11.61 10.99
CA ARG A 196 14.91 10.46 10.31
C ARG A 196 15.06 9.23 11.21
N SER A 197 15.32 9.40 12.51
CA SER A 197 15.44 8.29 13.47
C SER A 197 14.08 7.66 13.80
N GLU A 198 13.00 8.42 13.75
CA GLU A 198 11.65 7.94 13.98
C GLU A 198 11.20 6.89 12.93
N GLU A 199 11.74 6.96 11.72
CA GLU A 199 11.51 5.93 10.71
C GLU A 199 12.25 4.63 11.00
N HIS A 200 13.44 4.70 11.59
CA HIS A 200 14.30 3.52 11.83
C HIS A 200 13.88 2.65 13.00
N THR A 201 13.08 3.14 13.94
CA THR A 201 12.66 2.37 15.13
C THR A 201 11.85 1.12 14.78
N SER A 202 11.09 1.13 13.70
CA SER A 202 10.30 -0.02 13.27
C SER A 202 11.11 -1.11 12.55
N GLU A 203 12.14 -0.75 11.78
CA GLU A 203 12.96 -1.72 11.03
C GLU A 203 14.12 -2.29 11.87
N LEU A 204 14.70 -1.51 12.80
CA LEU A 204 15.74 -2.01 13.68
C LEU A 204 15.21 -3.04 14.69
N GLN A 205 13.98 -2.90 15.17
CA GLN A 205 13.35 -3.88 16.05
C GLN A 205 13.08 -5.22 15.37
N SER A 206 12.90 -5.23 14.06
CA SER A 206 12.71 -6.48 13.29
C SER A 206 14.02 -7.23 12.97
N ARG A 207 15.18 -6.63 13.25
CA ARG A 207 16.52 -7.19 12.96
C ARG A 207 17.37 -7.56 14.18
N ILE A 208 16.87 -7.30 15.40
CA ILE A 208 17.43 -7.77 16.65
C ILE A 208 16.64 -9.00 17.09
#